data_fb23d47bf6d37ed3c465dafe06402237
#
_entry.id   fb23d47bf6d37ed3c465dafe06402237
#
_cell.length_a   1.000
_cell.length_b   1.000
_cell.length_c   1.000
_cell.angle_alpha   90.00
_cell.angle_beta   90.00
_cell.angle_gamma   90.00
#
_symmetry.space_group_name_H-M   'P 1'
#
loop_
_entity.id
_entity.type
_entity.pdbx_description
1 polymer ?
#
loop_
_entity_poly.entity_id
_entity_poly.type
_entity_poly.pdbx_seq_one_letter_code
_entity_poly.pdbx_strand_id
1 'polypeptide(L)'
;EYLNFVADMYGVSEADRKARMEALAERLDIKNALPNLISECSHGMKQKIAVIGALIHEPKLILMDEPFVGLDPIAAHELKEIMAEHCRNGGAIFFSTHVLEVAEKLCDNVAIIKNGKLIAHGTMDSVRGDGSLEQVFLELEDHKD
;
A
#
# COMPACT_ATOMS: atom_id res chain seq x y z
N GLU A 1 6.60 -18.82 -9.29
CA GLU A 1 7.68 -18.27 -10.16
C GLU A 1 7.90 -16.79 -9.95
N TYR A 2 6.89 -15.90 -10.09
CA TYR A 2 7.05 -14.43 -9.97
C TYR A 2 7.72 -13.99 -8.66
N LEU A 3 7.22 -14.44 -7.50
CA LEU A 3 7.78 -14.05 -6.20
C LEU A 3 9.21 -14.56 -6.00
N ASN A 4 9.54 -15.73 -6.52
CA ASN A 4 10.90 -16.25 -6.51
C ASN A 4 11.83 -15.40 -7.37
N PHE A 5 11.38 -15.01 -8.56
CA PHE A 5 12.12 -14.12 -9.45
C PHE A 5 12.41 -12.78 -8.78
N VAL A 6 11.41 -12.16 -8.13
CA VAL A 6 11.61 -10.90 -7.39
C VAL A 6 12.62 -11.10 -6.26
N ALA A 7 12.49 -12.16 -5.47
CA ALA A 7 13.40 -12.46 -4.37
C ALA A 7 14.84 -12.67 -4.87
N ASP A 8 15.03 -13.37 -6.00
CA ASP A 8 16.35 -13.57 -6.62
C ASP A 8 16.98 -12.25 -7.05
N MET A 9 16.20 -11.35 -7.66
CA MET A 9 16.71 -10.02 -8.09
C MET A 9 17.25 -9.19 -6.93
N TYR A 10 16.66 -9.34 -5.74
CA TYR A 10 17.11 -8.63 -4.54
C TYR A 10 18.05 -9.44 -3.64
N GLY A 11 18.49 -10.61 -4.09
CA GLY A 11 19.46 -11.46 -3.38
C GLY A 11 18.92 -12.05 -2.06
N VAL A 12 17.59 -12.24 -1.95
CA VAL A 12 16.96 -12.85 -0.77
C VAL A 12 17.26 -14.34 -0.75
N SER A 13 17.77 -14.85 0.38
CA SER A 13 18.09 -16.27 0.53
C SER A 13 16.84 -17.16 0.34
N GLU A 14 17.02 -18.41 -0.08
CA GLU A 14 15.92 -19.34 -0.27
C GLU A 14 15.12 -19.57 1.02
N ALA A 15 15.81 -19.65 2.16
CA ALA A 15 15.18 -19.83 3.47
C ALA A 15 14.33 -18.60 3.86
N ASP A 16 14.89 -17.38 3.71
CA ASP A 16 14.19 -16.15 4.04
C ASP A 16 13.00 -15.91 3.12
N ARG A 17 13.18 -16.11 1.78
CA ARG A 17 12.06 -15.94 0.83
C ARG A 17 10.89 -16.85 1.15
N LYS A 18 11.19 -18.12 1.46
CA LYS A 18 10.14 -19.09 1.80
C LYS A 18 9.38 -18.66 3.04
N ALA A 19 10.10 -18.32 4.11
CA ALA A 19 9.48 -17.90 5.37
C ALA A 19 8.63 -16.63 5.20
N ARG A 20 9.18 -15.60 4.52
CA ARG A 20 8.48 -14.33 4.30
C ARG A 20 7.28 -14.50 3.38
N MET A 21 7.42 -15.26 2.31
CA MET A 21 6.33 -15.53 1.37
C MET A 21 5.19 -16.29 2.04
N GLU A 22 5.49 -17.31 2.85
CA GLU A 22 4.47 -18.07 3.59
C GLU A 22 3.74 -17.17 4.60
N ALA A 23 4.48 -16.40 5.39
CA ALA A 23 3.89 -15.50 6.39
C ALA A 23 2.98 -14.43 5.76
N LEU A 24 3.43 -13.75 4.70
CA LEU A 24 2.65 -12.73 4.01
C LEU A 24 1.44 -13.32 3.27
N ALA A 25 1.61 -14.50 2.65
CA ALA A 25 0.52 -15.18 1.95
C ALA A 25 -0.56 -15.67 2.91
N GLU A 26 -0.20 -16.08 4.10
CA GLU A 26 -1.15 -16.46 5.15
C GLU A 26 -1.93 -15.24 5.66
N ARG A 27 -1.26 -14.15 5.99
CA ARG A 27 -1.89 -12.89 6.42
C ARG A 27 -2.86 -12.33 5.39
N LEU A 28 -2.49 -12.35 4.11
CA LEU A 28 -3.33 -11.85 3.02
C LEU A 28 -4.35 -12.87 2.49
N ASP A 29 -4.44 -14.05 3.12
CA ASP A 29 -5.33 -15.15 2.71
C ASP A 29 -5.21 -15.49 1.21
N ILE A 30 -3.97 -15.73 0.75
CA ILE A 30 -3.71 -16.07 -0.65
C ILE A 30 -2.83 -17.33 -0.80
N LYS A 31 -2.51 -18.01 0.29
CA LYS A 31 -1.59 -19.16 0.30
C LYS A 31 -2.02 -20.24 -0.70
N ASN A 32 -3.32 -20.54 -0.78
CA ASN A 32 -3.86 -21.55 -1.67
C ASN A 32 -3.80 -21.16 -3.16
N ALA A 33 -3.65 -19.89 -3.47
CA ALA A 33 -3.58 -19.39 -4.84
C ALA A 33 -2.14 -19.22 -5.36
N LEU A 34 -1.12 -19.30 -4.51
CA LEU A 34 0.29 -19.17 -4.92
C LEU A 34 0.75 -20.15 -6.00
N PRO A 35 0.25 -21.41 -6.08
CA PRO A 35 0.60 -22.32 -7.16
C PRO A 35 -0.01 -21.98 -8.52
N ASN A 36 -1.05 -21.11 -8.54
CA ASN A 36 -1.77 -20.78 -9.77
C ASN A 36 -0.94 -19.87 -10.69
N LEU A 37 -1.30 -19.89 -11.97
CA LEU A 37 -0.75 -18.91 -12.91
C LEU A 37 -1.30 -17.51 -12.60
N ILE A 38 -0.47 -16.49 -12.72
CA ILE A 38 -0.89 -15.08 -12.48
C ILE A 38 -2.04 -14.69 -13.43
N SER A 39 -2.06 -15.24 -14.65
CA SER A 39 -3.14 -15.03 -15.61
C SER A 39 -4.52 -15.50 -15.12
N GLU A 40 -4.55 -16.51 -14.26
CA GLU A 40 -5.77 -17.11 -13.69
C GLU A 40 -6.21 -16.42 -12.40
N CYS A 41 -5.35 -15.57 -11.82
CA CYS A 41 -5.65 -14.84 -10.60
C CYS A 41 -6.64 -13.69 -10.85
N SER A 42 -7.58 -13.50 -9.92
CA SER A 42 -8.44 -12.33 -9.90
C SER A 42 -7.62 -11.04 -9.69
N HIS A 43 -8.24 -9.88 -9.90
CA HIS A 43 -7.57 -8.60 -9.66
C HIS A 43 -7.07 -8.47 -8.21
N GLY A 44 -7.91 -8.78 -7.22
CA GLY A 44 -7.52 -8.76 -5.81
C GLY A 44 -6.40 -9.75 -5.47
N MET A 45 -6.39 -10.94 -6.07
CA MET A 45 -5.28 -11.90 -5.91
C MET A 45 -3.98 -11.36 -6.50
N LYS A 46 -4.02 -10.74 -7.66
CA LYS A 46 -2.84 -10.08 -8.27
C LYS A 46 -2.32 -8.95 -7.41
N GLN A 47 -3.22 -8.14 -6.83
CA GLN A 47 -2.86 -7.08 -5.89
C GLN A 47 -2.15 -7.63 -4.66
N LYS A 48 -2.68 -8.68 -4.03
CA LYS A 48 -2.05 -9.36 -2.88
C LYS A 48 -0.66 -9.91 -3.25
N ILE A 49 -0.50 -10.53 -4.42
CA ILE A 49 0.79 -11.04 -4.92
C ILE A 49 1.78 -9.89 -5.14
N ALA A 50 1.34 -8.77 -5.71
CA ALA A 50 2.19 -7.60 -5.92
C ALA A 50 2.69 -7.01 -4.58
N VAL A 51 1.81 -6.92 -3.57
CA VAL A 51 2.19 -6.50 -2.21
C VAL A 51 3.25 -7.43 -1.61
N ILE A 52 3.08 -8.76 -1.72
CA ILE A 52 4.08 -9.72 -1.25
C ILE A 52 5.42 -9.49 -1.97
N GLY A 53 5.40 -9.30 -3.29
CA GLY A 53 6.61 -9.01 -4.08
C GLY A 53 7.32 -7.74 -3.63
N ALA A 54 6.56 -6.69 -3.30
CA ALA A 54 7.12 -5.44 -2.79
C ALA A 54 7.75 -5.56 -1.40
N LEU A 55 7.30 -6.50 -0.58
CA LEU A 55 7.71 -6.68 0.82
C LEU A 55 8.76 -7.77 1.03
N ILE A 56 8.87 -8.75 0.12
CA ILE A 56 9.67 -9.96 0.32
C ILE A 56 11.16 -9.69 0.57
N HIS A 57 11.68 -8.57 0.06
CA HIS A 57 13.08 -8.15 0.22
C HIS A 57 13.30 -7.12 1.34
N GLU A 58 12.27 -6.86 2.16
CA GLU A 58 12.32 -5.92 3.30
C GLU A 58 12.88 -4.55 2.94
N PRO A 59 12.30 -3.84 1.96
CA PRO A 59 12.78 -2.53 1.55
C PRO A 59 12.63 -1.51 2.66
N LYS A 60 13.46 -0.47 2.67
CA LYS A 60 13.28 0.67 3.59
C LYS A 60 12.17 1.61 3.15
N LEU A 61 11.93 1.71 1.85
CA LEU A 61 10.89 2.54 1.25
C LEU A 61 10.05 1.70 0.29
N ILE A 62 8.74 1.81 0.43
CA ILE A 62 7.76 1.17 -0.46
C ILE A 62 6.94 2.25 -1.14
N LEU A 63 6.79 2.12 -2.46
CA LEU A 63 5.90 2.96 -3.27
C LEU A 63 4.73 2.11 -3.75
N MET A 64 3.50 2.57 -3.52
CA MET A 64 2.29 1.87 -3.92
C MET A 64 1.31 2.82 -4.61
N ASP A 65 0.70 2.34 -5.68
CA ASP A 65 -0.39 3.04 -6.35
C ASP A 65 -1.70 2.33 -6.05
N GLU A 66 -2.64 3.05 -5.41
CA GLU A 66 -3.98 2.56 -5.03
C GLU A 66 -3.97 1.16 -4.37
N PRO A 67 -3.21 0.92 -3.29
CA PRO A 67 -2.93 -0.43 -2.78
C PRO A 67 -4.17 -1.18 -2.25
N PHE A 68 -5.25 -0.48 -1.95
CA PHE A 68 -6.47 -1.06 -1.38
C PHE A 68 -7.53 -1.42 -2.42
N VAL A 69 -7.34 -0.97 -3.67
CA VAL A 69 -8.30 -1.24 -4.76
C VAL A 69 -8.36 -2.73 -5.08
N GLY A 70 -9.58 -3.28 -5.10
CA GLY A 70 -9.81 -4.70 -5.39
C GLY A 70 -9.57 -5.67 -4.25
N LEU A 71 -9.18 -5.18 -3.07
CA LEU A 71 -9.08 -6.00 -1.86
C LEU A 71 -10.45 -6.15 -1.17
N ASP A 72 -10.70 -7.32 -0.64
CA ASP A 72 -11.79 -7.53 0.31
C ASP A 72 -11.50 -6.83 1.66
N PRO A 73 -12.52 -6.60 2.51
CA PRO A 73 -12.34 -5.87 3.77
C PRO A 73 -11.29 -6.48 4.71
N ILE A 74 -11.16 -7.80 4.73
CA ILE A 74 -10.20 -8.51 5.60
C ILE A 74 -8.79 -8.27 5.09
N ALA A 75 -8.55 -8.46 3.80
CA ALA A 75 -7.25 -8.22 3.18
C ALA A 75 -6.84 -6.74 3.26
N ALA A 76 -7.80 -5.81 3.11
CA ALA A 76 -7.53 -4.39 3.28
C ALA A 76 -7.13 -4.04 4.72
N HIS A 77 -7.76 -4.66 5.72
CA HIS A 77 -7.38 -4.51 7.13
C HIS A 77 -5.96 -5.04 7.37
N GLU A 78 -5.67 -6.27 6.92
CA GLU A 78 -4.34 -6.86 7.07
C GLU A 78 -3.25 -6.06 6.37
N LEU A 79 -3.52 -5.52 5.18
CA LEU A 79 -2.57 -4.65 4.50
C LEU A 79 -2.26 -3.39 5.32
N LYS A 80 -3.26 -2.77 5.96
CA LYS A 80 -3.05 -1.61 6.84
C LYS A 80 -2.14 -1.97 8.02
N GLU A 81 -2.36 -3.13 8.64
CA GLU A 81 -1.50 -3.61 9.73
C GLU A 81 -0.07 -3.88 9.26
N ILE A 82 0.11 -4.50 8.10
CA ILE A 82 1.43 -4.74 7.49
C ILE A 82 2.15 -3.40 7.24
N MET A 83 1.45 -2.42 6.69
CA MET A 83 1.99 -1.09 6.43
C MET A 83 2.41 -0.39 7.73
N ALA A 84 1.57 -0.43 8.76
CA ALA A 84 1.87 0.14 10.07
C ALA A 84 3.07 -0.56 10.75
N GLU A 85 3.16 -1.87 10.67
CA GLU A 85 4.32 -2.64 11.18
C GLU A 85 5.60 -2.26 10.44
N HIS A 86 5.56 -2.12 9.11
CA HIS A 86 6.71 -1.71 8.31
C HIS A 86 7.24 -0.34 8.76
N CYS A 87 6.35 0.64 8.97
CA CYS A 87 6.73 1.96 9.46
C CYS A 87 7.26 1.92 10.89
N ARG A 88 6.64 1.16 11.81
CA ARG A 88 7.13 0.97 13.18
C ARG A 88 8.54 0.36 13.23
N ASN A 89 8.88 -0.48 12.27
CA ASN A 89 10.19 -1.10 12.13
C ASN A 89 11.23 -0.21 11.43
N GLY A 90 10.92 1.09 11.24
CA GLY A 90 11.84 2.07 10.67
C GLY A 90 11.82 2.15 9.14
N GLY A 91 10.87 1.52 8.49
CA GLY A 91 10.57 1.70 7.07
C GLY A 91 9.71 2.94 6.82
N ALA A 92 9.52 3.25 5.54
CA ALA A 92 8.61 4.30 5.06
C ALA A 92 7.76 3.78 3.92
N ILE A 93 6.53 4.28 3.84
CA ILE A 93 5.61 3.95 2.74
C ILE A 93 5.07 5.25 2.15
N PHE A 94 5.10 5.33 0.82
CA PHE A 94 4.43 6.35 0.05
C PHE A 94 3.39 5.68 -0.84
N PHE A 95 2.13 6.06 -0.71
CA PHE A 95 1.08 5.49 -1.54
C PHE A 95 0.11 6.55 -2.05
N SER A 96 -0.43 6.33 -3.24
CA SER A 96 -1.55 7.10 -3.76
C SER A 96 -2.87 6.51 -3.30
N THR A 97 -3.88 7.34 -3.10
CA THR A 97 -5.26 6.91 -2.93
C THR A 97 -6.23 8.04 -3.23
N HIS A 98 -7.41 7.69 -3.73
CA HIS A 98 -8.55 8.60 -3.84
C HIS A 98 -9.53 8.46 -2.66
N VAL A 99 -9.25 7.57 -1.70
CA VAL A 99 -10.07 7.36 -0.51
C VAL A 99 -9.52 8.20 0.64
N LEU A 100 -10.04 9.41 0.80
CA LEU A 100 -9.55 10.41 1.76
C LEU A 100 -9.56 9.90 3.20
N GLU A 101 -10.59 9.15 3.59
CA GLU A 101 -10.68 8.55 4.93
C GLU A 101 -9.53 7.57 5.22
N VAL A 102 -9.06 6.83 4.22
CA VAL A 102 -7.90 5.94 4.35
C VAL A 102 -6.64 6.74 4.56
N ALA A 103 -6.43 7.79 3.75
CA ALA A 103 -5.28 8.68 3.92
C ALA A 103 -5.27 9.34 5.30
N GLU A 104 -6.42 9.86 5.73
CA GLU A 104 -6.57 10.54 7.03
C GLU A 104 -6.24 9.64 8.23
N LYS A 105 -6.58 8.34 8.13
CA LYS A 105 -6.33 7.38 9.22
C LYS A 105 -4.94 6.78 9.24
N LEU A 106 -4.27 6.71 8.09
CA LEU A 106 -3.00 5.98 7.97
C LEU A 106 -1.78 6.86 7.80
N CYS A 107 -1.93 8.08 7.27
CA CYS A 107 -0.80 8.88 6.85
C CYS A 107 -0.39 9.90 7.91
N ASP A 108 0.91 9.98 8.20
CA ASP A 108 1.50 11.06 8.99
C ASP A 108 1.58 12.36 8.17
N ASN A 109 1.85 12.22 6.88
CA ASN A 109 1.96 13.32 5.92
C ASN A 109 1.08 13.07 4.70
N VAL A 110 0.60 14.13 4.10
CA VAL A 110 -0.26 14.08 2.92
C VAL A 110 0.19 15.10 1.87
N ALA A 111 -0.01 14.74 0.61
CA ALA A 111 0.16 15.62 -0.53
C ALA A 111 -1.09 15.53 -1.42
N ILE A 112 -1.73 16.66 -1.70
CA ILE A 112 -2.91 16.74 -2.57
C ILE A 112 -2.48 17.23 -3.95
N ILE A 113 -2.78 16.44 -4.96
CA ILE A 113 -2.46 16.74 -6.37
C ILE A 113 -3.77 16.96 -7.14
N LYS A 114 -3.82 18.05 -7.90
CA LYS A 114 -4.94 18.39 -8.79
C LYS A 114 -4.38 18.85 -10.12
N ASN A 115 -4.89 18.28 -11.23
CA ASN A 115 -4.46 18.64 -12.59
C ASN A 115 -2.94 18.60 -12.78
N GLY A 116 -2.25 17.63 -12.19
CA GLY A 116 -0.80 17.48 -12.24
C GLY A 116 -0.01 18.49 -11.41
N LYS A 117 -0.67 19.31 -10.58
CA LYS A 117 -0.03 20.27 -9.69
C LYS A 117 -0.21 19.86 -8.24
N LEU A 118 0.85 20.05 -7.44
CA LEU A 118 0.80 19.91 -5.99
C LEU A 118 0.10 21.14 -5.41
N ILE A 119 -1.06 20.96 -4.78
CA ILE A 119 -1.88 22.07 -4.27
C ILE A 119 -1.85 22.21 -2.75
N ALA A 120 -1.57 21.13 -2.03
CA ALA A 120 -1.32 21.14 -0.59
C ALA A 120 -0.38 19.99 -0.21
N HIS A 121 0.48 20.19 0.77
CA HIS A 121 1.30 19.14 1.36
C HIS A 121 1.73 19.51 2.77
N GLY A 122 1.95 18.53 3.61
CA GLY A 122 2.43 18.70 4.98
C GLY A 122 2.05 17.54 5.88
N THR A 123 2.18 17.73 7.18
CA THR A 123 1.64 16.77 8.14
C THR A 123 0.12 16.71 8.01
N MET A 124 -0.47 15.56 8.33
CA MET A 124 -1.92 15.39 8.27
C MET A 124 -2.64 16.50 9.05
N ASP A 125 -2.20 16.78 10.27
CA ASP A 125 -2.79 17.84 11.11
C ASP A 125 -2.65 19.24 10.49
N SER A 126 -1.51 19.54 9.86
CA SER A 126 -1.30 20.86 9.24
C SER A 126 -2.16 21.08 7.99
N VAL A 127 -2.44 20.03 7.24
CA VAL A 127 -3.27 20.10 6.02
C VAL A 127 -4.76 20.04 6.35
N ARG A 128 -5.15 19.20 7.28
CA ARG A 128 -6.54 19.01 7.68
C ARG A 128 -7.07 20.19 8.53
N GLY A 129 -6.22 20.80 9.36
CA GLY A 129 -6.63 21.80 10.34
C GLY A 129 -7.63 21.22 11.35
N ASP A 130 -8.65 21.99 11.69
CA ASP A 130 -9.72 21.59 12.61
C ASP A 130 -10.84 20.77 11.94
N GLY A 131 -10.76 20.57 10.61
CA GLY A 131 -11.76 19.86 9.81
C GLY A 131 -11.34 18.43 9.45
N SER A 132 -11.89 17.93 8.35
CA SER A 132 -11.51 16.66 7.71
C SER A 132 -10.72 16.89 6.42
N LEU A 133 -9.95 15.90 5.99
CA LEU A 133 -9.26 15.96 4.70
C LEU A 133 -10.26 16.11 3.53
N GLU A 134 -11.46 15.56 3.68
CA GLU A 134 -12.54 15.70 2.71
C GLU A 134 -13.00 17.15 2.56
N GLN A 135 -13.18 17.88 3.69
CA GLN A 135 -13.54 19.30 3.65
C GLN A 135 -12.47 20.13 2.95
N VAL A 136 -11.20 19.91 3.29
CA VAL A 136 -10.08 20.58 2.60
C VAL A 136 -10.07 20.28 1.11
N PHE A 137 -10.30 19.02 0.73
CA PHE A 137 -10.36 18.63 -0.67
C PHE A 137 -11.50 19.33 -1.42
N LEU A 138 -12.70 19.42 -0.82
CA LEU A 138 -13.85 20.11 -1.41
C LEU A 138 -13.61 21.61 -1.55
N GLU A 139 -13.04 22.27 -0.55
CA GLU A 139 -12.66 23.68 -0.61
C GLU A 139 -11.68 23.97 -1.76
N LEU A 140 -10.68 23.09 -1.92
CA LEU A 140 -9.72 23.18 -3.02
C LEU A 140 -10.33 22.88 -4.41
N GLU A 141 -11.45 22.14 -4.44
CA GLU A 141 -12.23 21.92 -5.67
C GLU A 141 -13.09 23.14 -6.04
N ASP A 142 -13.70 23.81 -5.06
CA ASP A 142 -14.58 24.95 -5.27
C ASP A 142 -13.83 26.24 -5.69
N HIS A 143 -12.56 26.36 -5.35
CA HIS A 143 -11.69 27.44 -5.85
C HIS A 143 -11.30 27.14 -7.31
N LYS A 144 -12.30 27.26 -8.20
CA LYS A 144 -12.09 27.28 -9.67
C LYS A 144 -11.64 28.67 -10.07
N ASP A 145 -10.36 28.80 -10.35
CA ASP A 145 -9.82 29.83 -11.27
C ASP A 145 -9.70 29.24 -12.68
#